data_c105c2119a22551fd289e13113e79c3f
#
_entry.id   c105c2119a22551fd289e13113e79c3f
#
_cell.length_a   1.000
_cell.length_b   1.000
_cell.length_c   1.000
_cell.angle_alpha   90.00
_cell.angle_beta   90.00
_cell.angle_gamma   90.00
#
_symmetry.space_group_name_H-M   'P 1'
#
loop_
_entity.id
_entity.type
_entity.pdbx_description
1 polymer ?
#
loop_
_entity_poly.entity_id
_entity_poly.type
_entity_poly.pdbx_seq_one_letter_code
_entity_poly.pdbx_strand_id
1 'polypeptide(L)'
;MKTRKSVLSIGNDAKTVKGENLGFMTGILYLAPYDLSGYQVCPLALKAGCVNACLNSAGRGAFNSVQKARIAKTKRFFEEREEFFLDLAFSIHSLVRKAKREGKIPLVRLNGTSDIAYENIPFLGHANIFECFSDVQFYDYTKHATRKNIPSNYDLTFSYSGVASFAPIVKKASINEKLARIAVVFDKVENIPSTFLGRDVVGGDNSDVRHLDALNSIVALYAKGKAKRDMSGFVVRA
;
A
#
# COMPACT_ATOMS: atom_id res chain seq x y z
N MET A 1 -0.60 13.26 -30.93
CA MET A 1 -0.10 12.64 -29.69
C MET A 1 -1.28 12.34 -28.78
N LYS A 2 -1.40 11.13 -28.26
CA LYS A 2 -2.47 10.75 -27.30
C LYS A 2 -2.24 11.50 -25.98
N THR A 3 -3.25 12.16 -25.45
CA THR A 3 -3.13 12.87 -24.16
C THR A 3 -2.92 11.90 -23.02
N ARG A 4 -1.85 12.07 -22.24
CA ARG A 4 -1.54 11.22 -21.08
C ARG A 4 -2.51 11.48 -19.92
N LYS A 5 -2.94 10.41 -19.25
CA LYS A 5 -3.87 10.48 -18.12
C LYS A 5 -3.14 10.26 -16.80
N SER A 6 -3.44 11.08 -15.80
CA SER A 6 -2.92 10.81 -14.46
C SER A 6 -3.60 9.57 -13.86
N VAL A 7 -2.80 8.62 -13.39
CA VAL A 7 -3.28 7.40 -12.71
C VAL A 7 -3.01 7.42 -11.20
N LEU A 8 -2.13 8.32 -10.72
CA LEU A 8 -1.87 8.51 -9.30
C LEU A 8 -2.87 9.49 -8.67
N SER A 9 -3.24 9.23 -7.43
CA SER A 9 -4.00 10.14 -6.56
C SER A 9 -3.04 10.87 -5.64
N ILE A 10 -3.08 12.21 -5.63
CA ILE A 10 -2.20 13.08 -4.82
C ILE A 10 -3.08 13.94 -3.93
N GLY A 11 -2.77 14.05 -2.62
CA GLY A 11 -3.45 14.96 -1.69
C GLY A 11 -4.92 14.64 -1.39
N ASN A 12 -5.40 13.45 -1.76
CA ASN A 12 -6.81 13.07 -1.61
C ASN A 12 -7.09 12.20 -0.38
N ASP A 13 -6.06 11.76 0.32
CA ASP A 13 -6.15 10.91 1.51
C ASP A 13 -5.68 11.69 2.75
N ALA A 14 -6.40 11.59 3.85
CA ALA A 14 -6.07 12.33 5.08
C ALA A 14 -4.67 12.01 5.63
N LYS A 15 -4.16 10.79 5.40
CA LYS A 15 -2.82 10.41 5.84
C LYS A 15 -1.73 11.00 4.92
N THR A 16 -1.99 11.12 3.62
CA THR A 16 -1.05 11.80 2.71
C THR A 16 -0.95 13.28 3.00
N VAL A 17 -2.08 13.92 3.35
CA VAL A 17 -2.09 15.32 3.82
C VAL A 17 -1.27 15.49 5.09
N LYS A 18 -1.34 14.55 6.05
CA LYS A 18 -0.47 14.56 7.23
C LYS A 18 1.02 14.40 6.86
N GLY A 19 1.33 13.57 5.86
CA GLY A 19 2.69 13.44 5.32
C GLY A 19 3.20 14.72 4.67
N GLU A 20 2.31 15.54 4.10
CA GLU A 20 2.68 16.85 3.54
C GLU A 20 3.21 17.81 4.59
N ASN A 21 2.71 17.74 5.82
CA ASN A 21 3.21 18.53 6.96
C ASN A 21 4.61 18.09 7.40
N LEU A 22 5.06 16.89 6.98
CA LEU A 22 6.41 16.36 7.20
C LEU A 22 7.34 16.61 6.01
N GLY A 23 6.92 17.41 5.01
CA GLY A 23 7.72 17.73 3.83
C GLY A 23 7.65 16.70 2.72
N PHE A 24 6.68 15.77 2.72
CA PHE A 24 6.53 14.75 1.69
C PHE A 24 5.29 14.99 0.82
N MET A 25 5.36 14.57 -0.44
CA MET A 25 4.22 14.55 -1.36
C MET A 25 4.04 13.14 -1.91
N THR A 26 2.96 12.46 -1.51
CA THR A 26 2.72 11.07 -1.88
C THR A 26 1.72 10.95 -3.03
N GLY A 27 2.10 10.23 -4.09
CA GLY A 27 1.22 9.77 -5.15
C GLY A 27 0.85 8.30 -4.94
N ILE A 28 -0.45 7.97 -4.92
CA ILE A 28 -0.93 6.62 -4.66
C ILE A 28 -1.67 6.06 -5.89
N LEU A 29 -1.28 4.87 -6.33
CA LEU A 29 -2.02 4.09 -7.31
C LEU A 29 -3.05 3.22 -6.58
N TYR A 30 -4.33 3.50 -6.82
CA TYR A 30 -5.44 2.69 -6.31
C TYR A 30 -6.03 1.84 -7.43
N LEU A 31 -5.84 0.54 -7.36
CA LEU A 31 -6.53 -0.46 -8.17
C LEU A 31 -7.76 -1.00 -7.43
N ALA A 32 -8.69 -1.63 -8.13
CA ALA A 32 -9.81 -2.34 -7.52
C ALA A 32 -9.26 -3.56 -6.74
N PRO A 33 -9.53 -3.68 -5.43
CA PRO A 33 -8.92 -4.72 -4.62
C PRO A 33 -9.47 -6.11 -4.95
N TYR A 34 -8.66 -7.12 -4.63
CA TYR A 34 -8.96 -8.53 -4.79
C TYR A 34 -9.34 -8.84 -6.24
N ASP A 35 -10.52 -9.33 -6.53
CA ASP A 35 -11.01 -9.72 -7.87
C ASP A 35 -12.17 -8.85 -8.39
N LEU A 36 -12.43 -7.70 -7.77
CA LEU A 36 -13.57 -6.82 -8.10
C LEU A 36 -13.59 -6.34 -9.57
N SER A 37 -12.46 -6.36 -10.25
CA SER A 37 -12.35 -5.98 -11.66
C SER A 37 -12.43 -7.16 -12.63
N GLY A 38 -12.50 -8.40 -12.12
CA GLY A 38 -12.27 -9.63 -12.87
C GLY A 38 -10.79 -10.07 -12.90
N TYR A 39 -9.88 -9.27 -12.33
CA TYR A 39 -8.44 -9.57 -12.22
C TYR A 39 -8.02 -9.63 -10.76
N GLN A 40 -7.26 -10.68 -10.41
CA GLN A 40 -6.76 -10.85 -9.04
C GLN A 40 -5.55 -9.93 -8.79
N VAL A 41 -5.70 -8.97 -7.87
CA VAL A 41 -4.62 -8.05 -7.47
C VAL A 41 -4.19 -8.21 -6.00
N CYS A 42 -4.85 -9.07 -5.23
CA CYS A 42 -4.55 -9.36 -3.82
C CYS A 42 -4.64 -10.86 -3.54
N PRO A 43 -3.68 -11.70 -4.00
CA PRO A 43 -3.81 -13.16 -3.95
C PRO A 43 -4.02 -13.75 -2.55
N LEU A 44 -3.49 -13.10 -1.51
CA LEU A 44 -3.58 -13.57 -0.13
C LEU A 44 -4.76 -12.98 0.65
N ALA A 45 -5.63 -12.16 0.03
CA ALA A 45 -6.68 -11.43 0.73
C ALA A 45 -7.72 -12.34 1.40
N LEU A 46 -8.14 -13.41 0.74
CA LEU A 46 -9.06 -14.41 1.33
C LEU A 46 -8.41 -15.12 2.53
N LYS A 47 -7.19 -15.63 2.34
CA LYS A 47 -6.46 -16.35 3.39
C LYS A 47 -6.18 -15.47 4.60
N ALA A 48 -5.97 -14.19 4.39
CA ALA A 48 -5.75 -13.20 5.44
C ALA A 48 -7.06 -12.66 6.06
N GLY A 49 -8.24 -13.02 5.55
CA GLY A 49 -9.53 -12.54 6.03
C GLY A 49 -9.81 -11.05 5.72
N CYS A 50 -8.95 -10.37 4.97
CA CYS A 50 -9.07 -8.92 4.80
C CYS A 50 -10.00 -8.48 3.65
N VAL A 51 -10.56 -9.39 2.88
CA VAL A 51 -11.45 -9.04 1.74
C VAL A 51 -12.61 -8.16 2.20
N ASN A 52 -13.32 -8.59 3.26
CA ASN A 52 -14.47 -7.88 3.80
C ASN A 52 -14.09 -6.65 4.64
N ALA A 53 -12.86 -6.60 5.15
CA ALA A 53 -12.32 -5.52 5.97
C ALA A 53 -11.48 -4.52 5.16
N CYS A 54 -11.47 -4.64 3.82
CA CYS A 54 -10.61 -3.83 2.95
C CYS A 54 -10.90 -2.33 3.08
N LEU A 55 -9.83 -1.53 3.10
CA LEU A 55 -9.88 -0.06 3.09
C LEU A 55 -10.68 0.53 1.91
N ASN A 56 -10.88 -0.25 0.84
CA ASN A 56 -11.74 0.13 -0.27
C ASN A 56 -13.18 0.44 0.16
N SER A 57 -13.60 -0.05 1.32
CA SER A 57 -14.91 0.24 1.92
C SER A 57 -14.94 1.46 2.84
N ALA A 58 -13.82 2.18 2.99
CA ALA A 58 -13.68 3.31 3.91
C ALA A 58 -13.46 4.64 3.18
N GLY A 59 -13.95 5.72 3.78
CA GLY A 59 -13.78 7.07 3.27
C GLY A 59 -14.22 7.20 1.81
N ARG A 60 -13.46 7.94 1.01
CA ARG A 60 -13.76 8.15 -0.43
C ARG A 60 -13.79 6.85 -1.24
N GLY A 61 -13.10 5.80 -0.79
CA GLY A 61 -13.12 4.48 -1.41
C GLY A 61 -14.51 3.85 -1.48
N ALA A 62 -15.43 4.23 -0.60
CA ALA A 62 -16.80 3.71 -0.57
C ALA A 62 -17.71 4.29 -1.67
N PHE A 63 -17.32 5.38 -2.34
CA PHE A 63 -18.15 6.01 -3.38
C PHE A 63 -18.17 5.18 -4.68
N ASN A 64 -19.36 5.00 -5.25
CA ASN A 64 -19.54 4.22 -6.48
C ASN A 64 -18.69 4.74 -7.65
N SER A 65 -18.53 6.05 -7.81
CA SER A 65 -17.68 6.64 -8.85
C SER A 65 -16.21 6.26 -8.66
N VAL A 66 -15.72 6.25 -7.44
CA VAL A 66 -14.35 5.84 -7.10
C VAL A 66 -14.15 4.34 -7.36
N GLN A 67 -15.13 3.51 -7.00
CA GLN A 67 -15.11 2.06 -7.25
C GLN A 67 -15.04 1.79 -8.78
N LYS A 68 -15.91 2.42 -9.56
CA LYS A 68 -15.92 2.30 -11.03
C LYS A 68 -14.58 2.75 -11.64
N ALA A 69 -14.02 3.86 -11.18
CA ALA A 69 -12.73 4.36 -11.65
C ALA A 69 -11.56 3.40 -11.31
N ARG A 70 -11.57 2.76 -10.13
CA ARG A 70 -10.59 1.74 -9.75
C ARG A 70 -10.70 0.49 -10.63
N ILE A 71 -11.94 0.03 -10.89
CA ILE A 71 -12.19 -1.12 -11.78
C ILE A 71 -11.66 -0.83 -13.19
N ALA A 72 -12.03 0.30 -13.77
CA ALA A 72 -11.56 0.70 -15.11
C ALA A 72 -10.03 0.79 -15.16
N LYS A 73 -9.40 1.36 -14.12
CA LYS A 73 -7.95 1.47 -14.00
C LYS A 73 -7.28 0.10 -13.92
N THR A 74 -7.86 -0.84 -13.17
CA THR A 74 -7.33 -2.20 -13.05
C THR A 74 -7.45 -2.95 -14.37
N LYS A 75 -8.57 -2.85 -15.07
CA LYS A 75 -8.71 -3.44 -16.41
C LYS A 75 -7.62 -2.92 -17.35
N ARG A 76 -7.43 -1.61 -17.41
CA ARG A 76 -6.36 -1.02 -18.23
C ARG A 76 -4.95 -1.53 -17.85
N PHE A 77 -4.67 -1.74 -16.57
CA PHE A 77 -3.39 -2.29 -16.11
C PHE A 77 -3.12 -3.69 -16.71
N PHE A 78 -4.13 -4.52 -16.91
CA PHE A 78 -4.00 -5.86 -17.48
C PHE A 78 -4.16 -5.90 -19.00
N GLU A 79 -5.08 -5.14 -19.54
CA GLU A 79 -5.53 -5.21 -20.94
C GLU A 79 -4.76 -4.23 -21.85
N GLU A 80 -4.31 -3.08 -21.31
CA GLU A 80 -3.62 -2.00 -22.03
C GLU A 80 -2.30 -1.65 -21.31
N ARG A 81 -1.50 -2.66 -20.97
CA ARG A 81 -0.37 -2.53 -20.02
C ARG A 81 0.65 -1.47 -20.43
N GLU A 82 1.08 -1.45 -21.68
CA GLU A 82 2.07 -0.50 -22.16
C GLU A 82 1.58 0.95 -22.04
N GLU A 83 0.37 1.22 -22.51
CA GLU A 83 -0.25 2.55 -22.40
C GLU A 83 -0.48 2.95 -20.94
N PHE A 84 -0.85 2.00 -20.09
CA PHE A 84 -1.00 2.23 -18.66
C PHE A 84 0.35 2.58 -18.00
N PHE A 85 1.43 1.91 -18.39
CA PHE A 85 2.76 2.18 -17.86
C PHE A 85 3.29 3.54 -18.33
N LEU A 86 3.01 3.94 -19.56
CA LEU A 86 3.31 5.30 -20.03
C LEU A 86 2.53 6.37 -19.24
N ASP A 87 1.25 6.13 -18.93
CA ASP A 87 0.45 7.02 -18.09
C ASP A 87 0.95 7.03 -16.62
N LEU A 88 1.45 5.90 -16.10
CA LEU A 88 2.03 5.81 -14.77
C LEU A 88 3.37 6.56 -14.70
N ALA A 89 4.24 6.39 -15.68
CA ALA A 89 5.50 7.15 -15.79
C ALA A 89 5.24 8.66 -15.85
N PHE A 90 4.31 9.09 -16.71
CA PHE A 90 3.87 10.49 -16.79
C PHE A 90 3.39 11.01 -15.44
N SER A 91 2.60 10.19 -14.70
CA SER A 91 2.07 10.57 -13.38
C SER A 91 3.17 10.74 -12.34
N ILE A 92 4.19 9.84 -12.34
CA ILE A 92 5.34 9.93 -11.43
C ILE A 92 6.19 11.17 -11.77
N HIS A 93 6.52 11.39 -13.04
CA HIS A 93 7.24 12.61 -13.45
C HIS A 93 6.49 13.89 -13.07
N SER A 94 5.16 13.89 -13.18
CA SER A 94 4.33 15.04 -12.80
C SER A 94 4.32 15.26 -11.30
N LEU A 95 4.30 14.17 -10.50
CA LEU A 95 4.45 14.22 -9.04
C LEU A 95 5.81 14.80 -8.65
N VAL A 96 6.90 14.29 -9.23
CA VAL A 96 8.26 14.74 -8.95
C VAL A 96 8.41 16.25 -9.24
N ARG A 97 7.95 16.70 -10.41
CA ARG A 97 7.99 18.14 -10.75
C ARG A 97 7.16 19.00 -9.80
N LYS A 98 5.98 18.51 -9.41
CA LYS A 98 5.12 19.21 -8.44
C LYS A 98 5.76 19.27 -7.07
N ALA A 99 6.27 18.16 -6.56
CA ALA A 99 6.95 18.09 -5.27
C ALA A 99 8.16 19.05 -5.22
N LYS A 100 9.01 19.04 -6.26
CA LYS A 100 10.16 19.94 -6.35
C LYS A 100 9.75 21.42 -6.30
N ARG A 101 8.69 21.80 -7.03
CA ARG A 101 8.17 23.17 -7.03
C ARG A 101 7.65 23.61 -5.66
N GLU A 102 7.11 22.67 -4.87
CA GLU A 102 6.57 22.92 -3.53
C GLU A 102 7.59 22.64 -2.40
N GLY A 103 8.87 22.39 -2.73
CA GLY A 103 9.91 22.10 -1.74
C GLY A 103 9.68 20.81 -0.95
N LYS A 104 8.97 19.83 -1.56
CA LYS A 104 8.62 18.54 -0.93
C LYS A 104 9.39 17.38 -1.57
N ILE A 105 9.53 16.30 -0.82
CA ILE A 105 10.11 15.03 -1.28
C ILE A 105 9.00 14.16 -1.88
N PRO A 106 9.13 13.71 -3.16
CA PRO A 106 8.12 12.85 -3.78
C PRO A 106 8.20 11.42 -3.24
N LEU A 107 7.06 10.86 -2.93
CA LEU A 107 6.90 9.46 -2.53
C LEU A 107 5.83 8.79 -3.40
N VAL A 108 6.00 7.48 -3.68
CA VAL A 108 5.03 6.72 -4.48
C VAL A 108 4.59 5.47 -3.74
N ARG A 109 3.27 5.21 -3.77
CA ARG A 109 2.66 3.94 -3.37
C ARG A 109 1.96 3.31 -4.56
N LEU A 110 2.41 2.13 -4.95
CA LEU A 110 1.82 1.39 -6.09
C LEU A 110 0.68 0.46 -5.66
N ASN A 111 0.68 0.06 -4.40
CA ASN A 111 -0.28 -0.88 -3.82
C ASN A 111 -1.24 -0.20 -2.82
N GLY A 112 -1.91 0.87 -3.22
CA GLY A 112 -2.88 1.56 -2.35
C GLY A 112 -4.04 0.67 -1.91
N THR A 113 -4.52 -0.23 -2.79
CA THR A 113 -5.55 -1.24 -2.52
C THR A 113 -5.30 -2.56 -3.27
N SER A 114 -4.03 -2.87 -3.54
CA SER A 114 -3.56 -4.10 -4.19
C SER A 114 -2.37 -4.68 -3.44
N ASP A 115 -1.84 -5.81 -3.90
CA ASP A 115 -0.61 -6.43 -3.39
C ASP A 115 0.14 -7.11 -4.55
N ILE A 116 0.50 -6.28 -5.54
CA ILE A 116 1.20 -6.69 -6.75
C ILE A 116 2.71 -6.58 -6.50
N ALA A 117 3.47 -7.58 -6.95
CA ALA A 117 4.94 -7.59 -6.86
C ALA A 117 5.54 -6.84 -8.07
N TYR A 118 5.49 -5.50 -8.03
CA TYR A 118 5.99 -4.64 -9.11
C TYR A 118 7.49 -4.80 -9.36
N GLU A 119 8.27 -5.27 -8.39
CA GLU A 119 9.69 -5.57 -8.54
C GLU A 119 9.98 -6.71 -9.54
N ASN A 120 8.96 -7.51 -9.86
CA ASN A 120 9.04 -8.62 -10.82
C ASN A 120 8.40 -8.29 -12.17
N ILE A 121 7.99 -7.04 -12.40
CA ILE A 121 7.30 -6.63 -13.63
C ILE A 121 8.19 -5.70 -14.42
N PRO A 122 8.63 -6.10 -15.65
CA PRO A 122 9.35 -5.22 -16.55
C PRO A 122 8.57 -3.92 -16.82
N PHE A 123 9.27 -2.80 -16.84
CA PHE A 123 8.65 -1.48 -16.97
C PHE A 123 9.39 -0.61 -17.99
N LEU A 124 8.79 -0.38 -19.15
CA LEU A 124 9.27 0.54 -20.20
C LEU A 124 10.76 0.37 -20.53
N GLY A 125 11.22 -0.87 -20.69
CA GLY A 125 12.60 -1.21 -21.02
C GLY A 125 13.53 -1.39 -19.82
N HIS A 126 13.07 -1.14 -18.58
CA HIS A 126 13.78 -1.41 -17.34
C HIS A 126 13.35 -2.75 -16.73
N ALA A 127 14.18 -3.34 -15.86
CA ALA A 127 13.82 -4.58 -15.15
C ALA A 127 12.55 -4.40 -14.30
N ASN A 128 12.32 -3.19 -13.77
CA ASN A 128 11.10 -2.84 -13.04
C ASN A 128 10.95 -1.30 -12.93
N ILE A 129 9.83 -0.85 -12.37
CA ILE A 129 9.53 0.58 -12.19
C ILE A 129 10.48 1.27 -11.20
N PHE A 130 11.03 0.55 -10.23
CA PHE A 130 11.93 1.10 -9.22
C PHE A 130 13.29 1.44 -9.82
N GLU A 131 13.77 0.64 -10.76
CA GLU A 131 14.98 0.93 -11.55
C GLU A 131 14.76 2.16 -12.45
N CYS A 132 13.60 2.23 -13.11
CA CYS A 132 13.23 3.37 -13.96
C CYS A 132 13.19 4.71 -13.18
N PHE A 133 12.83 4.66 -11.91
CA PHE A 133 12.72 5.82 -11.01
C PHE A 133 13.62 5.66 -9.78
N SER A 134 14.92 5.44 -9.99
CA SER A 134 15.89 5.16 -8.93
C SER A 134 15.98 6.25 -7.84
N ASP A 135 15.69 7.51 -8.20
CA ASP A 135 15.74 8.67 -7.30
C ASP A 135 14.40 8.91 -6.55
N VAL A 136 13.39 8.06 -6.76
CA VAL A 136 12.10 8.18 -6.10
C VAL A 136 11.99 7.10 -5.02
N GLN A 137 11.60 7.49 -3.81
CA GLN A 137 11.29 6.54 -2.75
C GLN A 137 9.90 5.97 -2.93
N PHE A 138 9.80 4.64 -2.97
CA PHE A 138 8.55 3.88 -2.96
C PHE A 138 8.34 3.22 -1.61
N TYR A 139 7.09 3.05 -1.21
CA TYR A 139 6.74 2.28 -0.02
C TYR A 139 5.34 1.69 -0.14
N ASP A 140 5.14 0.48 0.39
CA ASP A 140 3.83 -0.18 0.36
C ASP A 140 3.65 -1.15 1.53
N TYR A 141 2.45 -1.73 1.61
CA TYR A 141 2.15 -2.87 2.45
C TYR A 141 2.08 -4.13 1.62
N THR A 142 2.49 -5.27 2.18
CA THR A 142 2.37 -6.57 1.53
C THR A 142 1.93 -7.65 2.51
N LYS A 143 1.20 -8.64 2.02
CA LYS A 143 0.90 -9.90 2.74
C LYS A 143 1.83 -11.04 2.33
N HIS A 144 2.68 -10.82 1.34
CA HIS A 144 3.66 -11.80 0.87
C HIS A 144 4.90 -11.80 1.77
N ALA A 145 5.02 -12.84 2.62
CA ALA A 145 6.16 -13.01 3.53
C ALA A 145 7.47 -13.35 2.83
N THR A 146 7.43 -13.75 1.56
CA THR A 146 8.59 -14.27 0.82
C THR A 146 9.02 -13.34 -0.32
N ARG A 147 8.75 -12.04 -0.19
CA ARG A 147 9.22 -11.03 -1.15
C ARG A 147 10.75 -11.04 -1.21
N LYS A 148 11.29 -11.09 -2.41
CA LYS A 148 12.73 -11.16 -2.70
C LYS A 148 13.10 -10.08 -3.71
N ASN A 149 14.41 -9.78 -3.82
CA ASN A 149 14.95 -8.82 -4.78
C ASN A 149 14.29 -7.43 -4.68
N ILE A 150 13.94 -7.03 -3.45
CA ILE A 150 13.33 -5.73 -3.19
C ILE A 150 14.38 -4.64 -3.45
N PRO A 151 14.13 -3.71 -4.38
CA PRO A 151 15.05 -2.61 -4.68
C PRO A 151 15.27 -1.71 -3.46
N SER A 152 16.44 -1.06 -3.40
CA SER A 152 16.83 -0.21 -2.25
C SER A 152 15.92 1.00 -2.03
N ASN A 153 15.28 1.48 -3.09
CA ASN A 153 14.30 2.57 -3.06
C ASN A 153 12.85 2.10 -2.89
N TYR A 154 12.63 0.83 -2.48
CA TYR A 154 11.30 0.28 -2.21
C TYR A 154 11.22 -0.27 -0.79
N ASP A 155 10.49 0.41 0.09
CA ASP A 155 10.26 0.00 1.48
C ASP A 155 8.95 -0.79 1.60
N LEU A 156 9.01 -1.97 2.21
CA LEU A 156 7.86 -2.83 2.41
C LEU A 156 7.57 -3.09 3.88
N THR A 157 6.34 -2.77 4.29
CA THR A 157 5.79 -3.13 5.59
C THR A 157 4.89 -4.36 5.46
N PHE A 158 5.15 -5.41 6.23
CA PHE A 158 4.29 -6.60 6.21
C PHE A 158 2.94 -6.30 6.87
N SER A 159 1.84 -6.66 6.21
CA SER A 159 0.49 -6.49 6.74
C SER A 159 0.04 -7.75 7.47
N TYR A 160 0.02 -7.71 8.79
CA TYR A 160 -0.38 -8.79 9.69
C TYR A 160 -1.85 -9.20 9.48
N SER A 161 -2.15 -10.44 9.83
CA SER A 161 -3.49 -10.95 10.09
C SER A 161 -3.43 -11.99 11.21
N GLY A 162 -4.37 -11.92 12.14
CA GLY A 162 -4.53 -12.89 13.22
C GLY A 162 -5.33 -14.14 12.84
N VAL A 163 -5.75 -14.28 11.58
CA VAL A 163 -6.44 -15.48 11.08
C VAL A 163 -5.54 -16.69 11.24
N ALA A 164 -6.01 -17.75 11.90
CA ALA A 164 -5.22 -18.95 12.22
C ALA A 164 -4.51 -19.55 10.99
N SER A 165 -5.21 -19.66 9.86
CA SER A 165 -4.63 -20.16 8.60
C SER A 165 -3.53 -19.26 8.02
N PHE A 166 -3.40 -18.01 8.48
CA PHE A 166 -2.39 -17.05 8.06
C PHE A 166 -1.12 -17.08 8.95
N ALA A 167 -1.17 -17.70 10.13
CA ALA A 167 -0.07 -17.76 11.09
C ALA A 167 1.27 -18.26 10.50
N PRO A 168 1.33 -19.28 9.62
CA PRO A 168 2.60 -19.69 9.00
C PRO A 168 3.22 -18.60 8.11
N ILE A 169 2.40 -17.73 7.52
CA ILE A 169 2.87 -16.59 6.69
C ILE A 169 3.43 -15.51 7.61
N VAL A 170 2.75 -15.21 8.73
CA VAL A 170 3.25 -14.28 9.76
C VAL A 170 4.61 -14.73 10.28
N LYS A 171 4.77 -16.01 10.64
CA LYS A 171 6.06 -16.57 11.10
C LYS A 171 7.18 -16.36 10.08
N LYS A 172 6.90 -16.59 8.78
CA LYS A 172 7.88 -16.34 7.70
C LYS A 172 8.22 -14.87 7.56
N ALA A 173 7.21 -13.97 7.66
CA ALA A 173 7.43 -12.54 7.58
C ALA A 173 8.27 -12.00 8.73
N SER A 174 8.08 -12.53 9.95
CA SER A 174 8.79 -12.09 11.16
C SER A 174 10.30 -12.33 11.12
N ILE A 175 10.77 -13.25 10.27
CA ILE A 175 12.20 -13.57 10.09
C ILE A 175 12.75 -13.04 8.75
N ASN A 176 11.93 -12.36 7.95
CA ASN A 176 12.37 -11.77 6.69
C ASN A 176 12.85 -10.33 6.91
N GLU A 177 14.16 -10.14 6.94
CA GLU A 177 14.78 -8.82 7.17
C GLU A 177 14.39 -7.76 6.12
N LYS A 178 13.95 -8.17 4.93
CA LYS A 178 13.44 -7.25 3.89
C LYS A 178 12.05 -6.69 4.21
N LEU A 179 11.37 -7.27 5.21
CA LEU A 179 10.06 -6.82 5.72
C LEU A 179 10.26 -6.27 7.14
N ALA A 180 11.02 -5.21 7.25
CA ALA A 180 11.54 -4.69 8.51
C ALA A 180 10.48 -4.27 9.53
N ARG A 181 9.21 -4.07 9.10
CA ARG A 181 8.09 -3.63 9.95
C ARG A 181 6.89 -4.52 9.72
N ILE A 182 6.03 -4.60 10.74
CA ILE A 182 4.77 -5.33 10.67
C ILE A 182 3.63 -4.36 11.03
N ALA A 183 2.71 -4.11 10.11
CA ALA A 183 1.51 -3.35 10.37
C ALA A 183 0.39 -4.24 10.89
N VAL A 184 -0.20 -3.85 12.01
CA VAL A 184 -1.28 -4.55 12.69
C VAL A 184 -2.50 -3.62 12.78
N VAL A 185 -3.68 -4.13 12.42
CA VAL A 185 -4.94 -3.39 12.57
C VAL A 185 -5.58 -3.82 13.89
N PHE A 186 -5.75 -2.88 14.81
CA PHE A 186 -6.46 -3.06 16.08
C PHE A 186 -7.90 -2.58 15.97
N ASP A 187 -8.79 -3.14 16.77
CA ASP A 187 -10.22 -2.78 16.76
C ASP A 187 -10.46 -1.37 17.28
N LYS A 188 -9.72 -0.96 18.32
CA LYS A 188 -9.83 0.36 18.98
C LYS A 188 -8.45 0.93 19.30
N VAL A 189 -8.38 2.25 19.39
CA VAL A 189 -7.14 2.95 19.73
C VAL A 189 -6.71 2.66 21.18
N GLU A 190 -7.67 2.55 22.08
CA GLU A 190 -7.46 2.28 23.51
C GLU A 190 -6.87 0.89 23.77
N ASN A 191 -7.07 -0.04 22.85
CA ASN A 191 -6.63 -1.42 22.94
C ASN A 191 -5.24 -1.64 22.31
N ILE A 192 -4.58 -0.58 21.83
CA ILE A 192 -3.24 -0.71 21.24
C ILE A 192 -2.23 -0.93 22.34
N PRO A 193 -1.58 -2.11 22.43
CA PRO A 193 -0.59 -2.39 23.47
C PRO A 193 0.74 -1.66 23.17
N SER A 194 1.59 -1.52 24.18
CA SER A 194 2.95 -0.99 24.02
C SER A 194 3.88 -1.94 23.27
N THR A 195 3.61 -3.26 23.34
CA THR A 195 4.37 -4.31 22.66
C THR A 195 3.44 -5.33 22.01
N PHE A 196 3.80 -5.85 20.86
CA PHE A 196 3.07 -6.90 20.14
C PHE A 196 4.06 -7.80 19.39
N LEU A 197 3.89 -9.12 19.43
CA LEU A 197 4.83 -10.09 18.87
C LEU A 197 6.28 -9.87 19.31
N GLY A 198 6.49 -9.41 20.56
CA GLY A 198 7.82 -9.13 21.11
C GLY A 198 8.53 -7.90 20.51
N ARG A 199 7.79 -7.00 19.84
CA ARG A 199 8.31 -5.77 19.25
C ARG A 199 7.58 -4.55 19.80
N ASP A 200 8.26 -3.43 19.85
CA ASP A 200 7.66 -2.14 20.23
C ASP A 200 6.59 -1.70 19.23
N VAL A 201 5.51 -1.13 19.76
CA VAL A 201 4.40 -0.65 18.95
C VAL A 201 4.50 0.86 18.75
N VAL A 202 4.49 1.29 17.48
CA VAL A 202 4.49 2.70 17.07
C VAL A 202 3.17 3.07 16.39
N GLY A 203 2.70 4.30 16.59
CA GLY A 203 1.44 4.77 16.01
C GLY A 203 1.54 5.00 14.50
N GLY A 204 0.80 4.23 13.70
CA GLY A 204 0.76 4.32 12.24
C GLY A 204 -0.33 5.25 11.68
N ASP A 205 -1.12 5.92 12.52
CA ASP A 205 -2.18 6.82 12.07
C ASP A 205 -1.78 8.31 12.03
N ASN A 206 -0.57 8.63 12.53
CA ASN A 206 -0.04 10.00 12.52
C ASN A 206 0.46 10.43 11.14
N SER A 207 1.00 9.51 10.35
CA SER A 207 1.39 9.72 8.96
C SER A 207 1.28 8.41 8.18
N ASP A 208 1.47 8.47 6.86
CA ASP A 208 1.56 7.26 6.01
C ASP A 208 2.99 6.99 5.53
N VAL A 209 3.98 7.76 6.01
CA VAL A 209 5.38 7.71 5.56
C VAL A 209 6.12 6.58 6.27
N ARG A 210 5.82 5.33 5.88
CA ARG A 210 6.26 4.11 6.60
C ARG A 210 7.78 3.88 6.60
N HIS A 211 8.47 4.31 5.55
CA HIS A 211 9.93 4.14 5.47
C HIS A 211 10.71 4.92 6.54
N LEU A 212 10.06 5.85 7.24
CA LEU A 212 10.64 6.58 8.39
C LEU A 212 10.38 5.92 9.73
N ASP A 213 9.47 4.95 9.82
CA ASP A 213 9.18 4.27 11.09
C ASP A 213 10.39 3.41 11.51
N ALA A 214 10.54 3.22 12.82
CA ALA A 214 11.61 2.41 13.38
C ALA A 214 11.63 1.00 12.78
N LEU A 215 12.80 0.51 12.44
CA LEU A 215 12.98 -0.87 12.00
C LEU A 215 12.59 -1.83 13.12
N ASN A 216 12.16 -3.02 12.77
CA ASN A 216 11.75 -4.07 13.70
C ASN A 216 10.59 -3.67 14.65
N SER A 217 9.77 -2.70 14.27
CA SER A 217 8.59 -2.23 15.02
C SER A 217 7.29 -2.83 14.51
N ILE A 218 6.26 -2.73 15.35
CA ILE A 218 4.86 -2.92 14.98
C ILE A 218 4.25 -1.56 14.68
N VAL A 219 3.72 -1.40 13.48
CA VAL A 219 2.99 -0.21 13.08
C VAL A 219 1.51 -0.41 13.40
N ALA A 220 1.03 0.21 14.47
CA ALA A 220 -0.36 0.10 14.90
C ALA A 220 -1.27 0.98 14.05
N LEU A 221 -2.29 0.36 13.49
CA LEU A 221 -3.38 1.01 12.76
C LEU A 221 -4.69 0.68 13.45
N TYR A 222 -5.66 1.58 13.47
CA TYR A 222 -6.99 1.25 13.95
C TYR A 222 -7.96 0.94 12.80
N ALA A 223 -8.95 0.09 13.08
CA ALA A 223 -9.92 -0.40 12.12
C ALA A 223 -10.79 0.74 11.56
N LYS A 224 -10.95 0.79 10.23
CA LYS A 224 -11.74 1.79 9.50
C LYS A 224 -12.79 1.12 8.61
N GLY A 225 -13.89 1.82 8.32
CA GLY A 225 -14.95 1.29 7.47
C GLY A 225 -15.48 -0.04 7.98
N LYS A 226 -15.60 -1.02 7.10
CA LYS A 226 -16.10 -2.36 7.42
C LYS A 226 -15.18 -3.13 8.38
N ALA A 227 -13.88 -2.80 8.45
CA ALA A 227 -12.94 -3.42 9.38
C ALA A 227 -13.35 -3.28 10.86
N LYS A 228 -14.08 -2.22 11.23
CA LYS A 228 -14.62 -2.05 12.59
C LYS A 228 -15.54 -3.20 13.05
N ARG A 229 -16.13 -3.92 12.11
CA ARG A 229 -17.05 -5.06 12.34
C ARG A 229 -16.42 -6.37 11.94
N ASP A 230 -15.11 -6.39 11.68
CA ASP A 230 -14.44 -7.64 11.30
C ASP A 230 -14.46 -8.65 12.43
N MET A 231 -14.83 -9.89 12.08
CA MET A 231 -14.84 -11.05 12.96
C MET A 231 -14.00 -12.20 12.39
N SER A 232 -13.27 -11.96 11.28
CA SER A 232 -12.44 -12.98 10.64
C SER A 232 -11.15 -13.27 11.40
N GLY A 233 -10.73 -12.35 12.28
CA GLY A 233 -9.43 -12.34 12.94
C GLY A 233 -8.38 -11.51 12.19
N PHE A 234 -8.72 -10.88 11.06
CA PHE A 234 -7.82 -9.92 10.41
C PHE A 234 -7.54 -8.71 11.32
N VAL A 235 -8.58 -8.18 11.97
CA VAL A 235 -8.46 -7.15 13.00
C VAL A 235 -8.18 -7.80 14.34
N VAL A 236 -7.10 -7.34 15.00
CA VAL A 236 -6.74 -7.79 16.36
C VAL A 236 -7.67 -7.09 17.35
N ARG A 237 -8.30 -7.90 18.18
CA ARG A 237 -9.08 -7.47 19.35
C ARG A 237 -8.23 -7.74 20.58
N ALA A 238 -7.82 -6.70 21.25
CA ALA A 238 -7.03 -6.77 22.48
C ALA A 238 -7.88 -6.41 23.69
#